data_565f74f444737541f96e8252d426c385
#
_entry.id   565f74f444737541f96e8252d426c385
#
_cell.length_a   1.000
_cell.length_b   1.000
_cell.length_c   1.000
_cell.angle_alpha   90.00
_cell.angle_beta   90.00
_cell.angle_gamma   90.00
#
_symmetry.space_group_name_H-M   'P 1'
#
loop_
_entity.id
_entity.type
_entity.pdbx_description
1 polymer ?
#
loop_
_entity_poly.entity_id
_entity_poly.type
_entity_poly.pdbx_seq_one_letter_code
_entity_poly.pdbx_strand_id
1 'polypeptide(L)'
;LLASSAASDVYKRQVIKFTVALTAFLLINHNIGYMEKISSTPIALILALICSILPVGGAVFIGSVLILLDMYALSVEVCIVALILFILMYILYFRFSPKNEYGVLLTPICFGLNIPFVMPVGMGLLRELYSMFSLVCGIVLYFFLNGVKQNETTLGGVDEKDAATSKIVVALNQLLGNREMYLVLAIMVVTLVIVYIIRKMSIEHAWAVAIIFGILFEAVGMIAGDMVLGISGKTITILVGSIISCVIAFVIQFLFFNLDYSRTERLQFEDDEYYYYVKAVPKAIVAGTDKKVTRFSGKEEQDRMTKKRFAEEMEIDEDLLD
;
A
#
# COMPACT_ATOMS: atom_id res chain seq x y z
N LEU A 1 9.33 2.30 -31.00
CA LEU A 1 8.47 1.38 -30.21
C LEU A 1 8.77 1.44 -28.70
N LEU A 2 10.04 1.46 -28.27
CA LEU A 2 10.43 1.58 -26.86
C LEU A 2 10.06 2.98 -26.28
N ALA A 3 10.28 4.04 -27.01
CA ALA A 3 9.91 5.39 -26.59
C ALA A 3 8.38 5.58 -26.49
N SER A 4 7.62 4.97 -27.39
CA SER A 4 6.14 4.96 -27.37
C SER A 4 5.59 4.18 -26.14
N SER A 5 6.19 3.03 -25.82
CA SER A 5 5.83 2.23 -24.65
C SER A 5 6.14 2.99 -23.33
N ALA A 6 7.33 3.58 -23.22
CA ALA A 6 7.72 4.38 -22.06
C ALA A 6 6.81 5.59 -21.84
N ALA A 7 6.45 6.31 -22.92
CA ALA A 7 5.51 7.41 -22.86
C ALA A 7 4.13 6.95 -22.37
N SER A 8 3.60 5.84 -22.90
CA SER A 8 2.33 5.25 -22.45
C SER A 8 2.32 4.94 -20.95
N ASP A 9 3.40 4.39 -20.41
CA ASP A 9 3.49 4.06 -19.00
C ASP A 9 3.57 5.29 -18.09
N VAL A 10 4.20 6.38 -18.55
CA VAL A 10 4.20 7.67 -17.84
C VAL A 10 2.79 8.23 -17.75
N TYR A 11 2.05 8.26 -18.87
CA TYR A 11 0.66 8.74 -18.87
C TYR A 11 -0.25 7.92 -17.97
N LYS A 12 -0.15 6.59 -18.00
CA LYS A 12 -0.93 5.72 -17.11
C LYS A 12 -0.67 6.05 -15.64
N ARG A 13 0.60 6.24 -15.25
CA ARG A 13 0.96 6.61 -13.87
C ARG A 13 0.42 8.00 -13.49
N GLN A 14 0.44 8.96 -14.40
CA GLN A 14 -0.09 10.30 -14.16
C GLN A 14 -1.61 10.26 -13.95
N VAL A 15 -2.34 9.52 -14.80
CA VAL A 15 -3.79 9.35 -14.66
C VAL A 15 -4.16 8.71 -13.32
N ILE A 16 -3.45 7.66 -12.90
CA ILE A 16 -3.68 7.01 -11.59
C ILE A 16 -3.44 8.01 -10.46
N LYS A 17 -2.33 8.76 -10.48
CA LYS A 17 -2.02 9.78 -9.46
C LYS A 17 -3.10 10.86 -9.41
N PHE A 18 -3.53 11.36 -10.56
CA PHE A 18 -4.59 12.35 -10.68
C PHE A 18 -5.89 11.84 -10.05
N THR A 19 -6.33 10.64 -10.44
CA THR A 19 -7.58 10.05 -9.96
C THR A 19 -7.56 9.84 -8.44
N VAL A 20 -6.46 9.28 -7.91
CA VAL A 20 -6.31 9.06 -6.46
C VAL A 20 -6.28 10.37 -5.70
N ALA A 21 -5.53 11.37 -6.17
CA ALA A 21 -5.46 12.69 -5.53
C ALA A 21 -6.81 13.41 -5.58
N LEU A 22 -7.49 13.38 -6.74
CA LEU A 22 -8.81 13.99 -6.89
C LEU A 22 -9.83 13.35 -5.94
N THR A 23 -9.87 12.01 -5.87
CA THR A 23 -10.77 11.29 -4.96
C THR A 23 -10.46 11.65 -3.50
N ALA A 24 -9.17 11.73 -3.11
CA ALA A 24 -8.78 12.15 -1.78
C ALA A 24 -9.29 13.56 -1.45
N PHE A 25 -9.04 14.54 -2.33
CA PHE A 25 -9.42 15.93 -2.08
C PHE A 25 -10.93 16.13 -2.06
N LEU A 26 -11.67 15.44 -2.94
CA LEU A 26 -13.13 15.46 -2.90
C LEU A 26 -13.69 14.84 -1.62
N LEU A 27 -13.11 13.76 -1.11
CA LEU A 27 -13.51 13.17 0.16
C LEU A 27 -13.16 14.07 1.35
N ILE A 28 -12.00 14.74 1.34
CA ILE A 28 -11.64 15.74 2.34
C ILE A 28 -12.69 16.85 2.34
N ASN A 29 -12.95 17.46 1.19
CA ASN A 29 -13.91 18.56 1.08
C ASN A 29 -15.34 18.14 1.50
N HIS A 30 -15.75 16.91 1.16
CA HIS A 30 -17.07 16.40 1.53
C HIS A 30 -17.21 16.13 3.03
N ASN A 31 -16.13 15.68 3.67
CA ASN A 31 -16.18 15.29 5.09
C ASN A 31 -15.86 16.42 6.07
N ILE A 32 -14.92 17.30 5.72
CA ILE A 32 -14.35 18.32 6.61
C ILE A 32 -14.17 19.68 5.96
N GLY A 33 -14.85 19.96 4.86
CA GLY A 33 -14.69 21.18 4.06
C GLY A 33 -15.15 22.46 4.80
N TYR A 34 -14.55 22.76 5.95
CA TYR A 34 -14.91 23.93 6.79
C TYR A 34 -14.48 25.26 6.17
N MET A 35 -13.46 25.25 5.32
CA MET A 35 -12.99 26.43 4.62
C MET A 35 -13.62 26.54 3.23
N GLU A 36 -14.83 27.12 3.14
CA GLU A 36 -15.63 27.24 1.90
C GLU A 36 -14.84 27.70 0.66
N LYS A 37 -13.86 28.61 0.85
CA LYS A 37 -13.05 29.14 -0.25
C LYS A 37 -12.15 28.08 -0.89
N ILE A 38 -11.67 27.12 -0.14
CA ILE A 38 -10.72 26.09 -0.59
C ILE A 38 -11.43 24.78 -0.92
N SER A 39 -12.54 24.49 -0.23
CA SER A 39 -13.34 23.26 -0.38
C SER A 39 -14.17 23.22 -1.66
N SER A 40 -13.86 24.08 -2.63
CA SER A 40 -14.54 24.11 -3.92
C SER A 40 -14.00 23.02 -4.88
N THR A 41 -14.89 22.38 -5.63
CA THR A 41 -14.54 21.33 -6.61
C THR A 41 -13.49 21.78 -7.64
N PRO A 42 -13.52 23.03 -8.19
CA PRO A 42 -12.49 23.49 -9.11
C PRO A 42 -11.09 23.53 -8.50
N ILE A 43 -10.96 23.93 -7.24
CA ILE A 43 -9.67 23.98 -6.54
C ILE A 43 -9.15 22.55 -6.32
N ALA A 44 -10.01 21.61 -5.90
CA ALA A 44 -9.64 20.19 -5.77
C ALA A 44 -9.12 19.63 -7.10
N LEU A 45 -9.72 19.99 -8.23
CA LEU A 45 -9.31 19.56 -9.57
C LEU A 45 -7.95 20.14 -9.95
N ILE A 46 -7.71 21.43 -9.71
CA ILE A 46 -6.41 22.08 -9.99
C ILE A 46 -5.31 21.45 -9.14
N LEU A 47 -5.55 21.23 -7.86
CA LEU A 47 -4.58 20.60 -6.95
C LEU A 47 -4.30 19.16 -7.36
N ALA A 48 -5.31 18.39 -7.79
CA ALA A 48 -5.13 17.03 -8.29
C ALA A 48 -4.29 17.00 -9.59
N LEU A 49 -4.46 17.98 -10.48
CA LEU A 49 -3.62 18.15 -11.68
C LEU A 49 -2.15 18.39 -11.30
N ILE A 50 -1.90 19.25 -10.32
CA ILE A 50 -0.54 19.50 -9.82
C ILE A 50 0.04 18.21 -9.24
N CYS A 51 -0.75 17.44 -8.45
CA CYS A 51 -0.32 16.15 -7.87
C CYS A 51 -0.02 15.08 -8.92
N SER A 52 -0.63 15.16 -10.10
CA SER A 52 -0.35 14.22 -11.19
C SER A 52 1.11 14.28 -11.65
N ILE A 53 1.74 15.45 -11.60
CA ILE A 53 3.14 15.69 -12.01
C ILE A 53 4.09 15.40 -10.84
N LEU A 54 3.68 15.74 -9.62
CA LEU A 54 4.48 15.56 -8.41
C LEU A 54 4.68 14.07 -8.03
N PRO A 55 5.70 13.74 -7.23
CA PRO A 55 5.76 12.45 -6.56
C PRO A 55 4.54 12.26 -5.65
N VAL A 56 4.17 11.01 -5.35
CA VAL A 56 2.96 10.72 -4.54
C VAL A 56 3.03 11.35 -3.15
N GLY A 57 4.23 11.45 -2.56
CA GLY A 57 4.46 12.18 -1.32
C GLY A 57 4.03 13.65 -1.38
N GLY A 58 4.11 14.28 -2.56
CA GLY A 58 3.56 15.61 -2.79
C GLY A 58 2.04 15.68 -2.64
N ALA A 59 1.33 14.65 -3.09
CA ALA A 59 -0.13 14.57 -2.90
C ALA A 59 -0.50 14.39 -1.41
N VAL A 60 0.27 13.58 -0.67
CA VAL A 60 0.11 13.45 0.79
C VAL A 60 0.35 14.79 1.49
N PHE A 61 1.41 15.50 1.10
CA PHE A 61 1.72 16.82 1.66
C PHE A 61 0.62 17.85 1.38
N ILE A 62 0.17 17.97 0.12
CA ILE A 62 -0.90 18.89 -0.26
C ILE A 62 -2.20 18.53 0.47
N GLY A 63 -2.54 17.23 0.58
CA GLY A 63 -3.68 16.76 1.35
C GLY A 63 -3.60 17.13 2.84
N SER A 64 -2.43 17.01 3.46
CA SER A 64 -2.24 17.41 4.84
C SER A 64 -2.35 18.93 5.04
N VAL A 65 -1.88 19.73 4.09
CA VAL A 65 -2.06 21.19 4.12
C VAL A 65 -3.54 21.57 4.00
N LEU A 66 -4.30 20.92 3.11
CA LEU A 66 -5.74 21.14 2.98
C LEU A 66 -6.46 20.83 4.31
N ILE A 67 -6.18 19.68 4.92
CA ILE A 67 -6.75 19.30 6.20
C ILE A 67 -6.41 20.33 7.29
N LEU A 68 -5.16 20.80 7.35
CA LEU A 68 -4.75 21.84 8.32
C LEU A 68 -5.50 23.16 8.13
N LEU A 69 -5.74 23.57 6.89
CA LEU A 69 -6.50 24.77 6.57
C LEU A 69 -7.99 24.63 6.98
N ASP A 70 -8.59 23.47 6.76
CA ASP A 70 -9.94 23.17 7.22
C ASP A 70 -10.01 23.12 8.75
N MET A 71 -9.04 22.51 9.43
CA MET A 71 -8.97 22.50 10.90
C MET A 71 -8.79 23.91 11.44
N TYR A 72 -7.99 24.75 10.79
CA TYR A 72 -7.80 26.16 11.17
C TYR A 72 -9.11 26.95 11.05
N ALA A 73 -9.90 26.69 10.01
CA ALA A 73 -11.22 27.33 9.84
C ALA A 73 -12.23 26.91 10.91
N LEU A 74 -12.10 25.66 11.42
CA LEU A 74 -12.95 25.16 12.51
C LEU A 74 -12.50 25.72 13.87
N SER A 75 -11.20 25.55 14.20
CA SER A 75 -10.63 25.98 15.49
C SER A 75 -9.10 25.94 15.42
N VAL A 76 -8.45 26.97 15.96
CA VAL A 76 -6.98 27.05 16.05
C VAL A 76 -6.41 25.92 16.90
N GLU A 77 -7.10 25.55 17.97
CA GLU A 77 -6.70 24.50 18.91
C GLU A 77 -6.69 23.12 18.22
N VAL A 78 -7.71 22.82 17.44
CA VAL A 78 -7.78 21.56 16.66
C VAL A 78 -6.71 21.55 15.58
N CYS A 79 -6.43 22.69 14.94
CA CYS A 79 -5.34 22.82 13.98
C CYS A 79 -3.97 22.50 14.60
N ILE A 80 -3.71 22.95 15.83
CA ILE A 80 -2.46 22.64 16.54
C ILE A 80 -2.35 21.14 16.81
N VAL A 81 -3.43 20.49 17.26
CA VAL A 81 -3.46 19.03 17.46
C VAL A 81 -3.20 18.28 16.14
N ALA A 82 -3.87 18.71 15.06
CA ALA A 82 -3.65 18.14 13.72
C ALA A 82 -2.22 18.32 13.24
N LEU A 83 -1.63 19.50 13.46
CA LEU A 83 -0.23 19.78 13.07
C LEU A 83 0.75 18.86 13.81
N ILE A 84 0.58 18.70 15.12
CA ILE A 84 1.43 17.78 15.93
C ILE A 84 1.26 16.34 15.41
N LEU A 85 0.03 15.91 15.13
CA LEU A 85 -0.26 14.60 14.60
C LEU A 85 0.44 14.37 13.23
N PHE A 86 0.34 15.33 12.31
CA PHE A 86 1.01 15.23 11.01
C PHE A 86 2.53 15.20 11.14
N ILE A 87 3.13 16.02 12.00
CA ILE A 87 4.59 16.00 12.24
C ILE A 87 5.00 14.61 12.73
N LEU A 88 4.28 14.04 13.71
CA LEU A 88 4.56 12.71 14.23
C LEU A 88 4.40 11.63 13.14
N MET A 89 3.33 11.70 12.34
CA MET A 89 3.11 10.81 11.21
C MET A 89 4.21 10.91 10.16
N TYR A 90 4.67 12.13 9.82
CA TYR A 90 5.76 12.33 8.87
C TYR A 90 7.08 11.76 9.37
N ILE A 91 7.43 11.97 10.66
CA ILE A 91 8.63 11.38 11.27
C ILE A 91 8.56 9.86 11.19
N LEU A 92 7.42 9.28 11.59
CA LEU A 92 7.22 7.82 11.56
C LEU A 92 7.29 7.28 10.13
N TYR A 93 6.60 7.94 9.20
CA TYR A 93 6.53 7.56 7.80
C TYR A 93 7.91 7.62 7.12
N PHE A 94 8.62 8.75 7.19
CA PHE A 94 9.94 8.89 6.57
C PHE A 94 10.99 7.95 7.16
N ARG A 95 10.85 7.62 8.45
CA ARG A 95 11.78 6.71 9.12
C ARG A 95 11.58 5.25 8.70
N PHE A 96 10.34 4.80 8.59
CA PHE A 96 10.02 3.38 8.48
C PHE A 96 9.45 2.96 7.13
N SER A 97 8.79 3.85 6.39
CA SER A 97 8.06 3.48 5.17
C SER A 97 8.17 4.48 4.02
N PRO A 98 9.36 4.97 3.65
CA PRO A 98 9.53 6.11 2.72
C PRO A 98 9.10 5.85 1.28
N LYS A 99 8.74 4.61 0.90
CA LYS A 99 8.34 4.24 -0.46
C LYS A 99 6.87 3.79 -0.57
N ASN A 100 6.09 3.92 0.52
CA ASN A 100 4.71 3.44 0.59
C ASN A 100 3.68 4.56 0.78
N GLU A 101 3.87 5.67 0.10
CA GLU A 101 3.04 6.88 0.15
C GLU A 101 1.58 6.59 -0.15
N TYR A 102 1.30 5.67 -1.08
CA TYR A 102 -0.07 5.26 -1.41
C TYR A 102 -0.85 4.72 -0.21
N GLY A 103 -0.19 4.06 0.74
CA GLY A 103 -0.87 3.53 1.92
C GLY A 103 -1.47 4.62 2.80
N VAL A 104 -0.75 5.72 3.04
CA VAL A 104 -1.25 6.85 3.83
C VAL A 104 -2.45 7.51 3.16
N LEU A 105 -2.41 7.64 1.82
CA LEU A 105 -3.45 8.32 1.06
C LEU A 105 -4.67 7.44 0.79
N LEU A 106 -4.45 6.18 0.37
CA LEU A 106 -5.53 5.27 -0.01
C LEU A 106 -6.31 4.73 1.20
N THR A 107 -5.68 4.59 2.37
CA THR A 107 -6.38 4.06 3.55
C THR A 107 -7.59 4.92 3.94
N PRO A 108 -7.47 6.24 4.16
CA PRO A 108 -8.63 7.07 4.45
C PRO A 108 -9.67 7.07 3.34
N ILE A 109 -9.25 7.00 2.07
CA ILE A 109 -10.15 6.91 0.91
C ILE A 109 -10.97 5.63 0.97
N CYS A 110 -10.34 4.48 1.21
CA CYS A 110 -11.04 3.19 1.30
C CYS A 110 -12.03 3.16 2.49
N PHE A 111 -11.68 3.77 3.61
CA PHE A 111 -12.62 3.96 4.72
C PHE A 111 -13.80 4.85 4.32
N GLY A 112 -13.55 5.96 3.64
CA GLY A 112 -14.59 6.86 3.13
C GLY A 112 -15.53 6.21 2.12
N LEU A 113 -15.03 5.23 1.36
CA LEU A 113 -15.81 4.42 0.42
C LEU A 113 -16.44 3.16 1.02
N ASN A 114 -16.32 2.94 2.34
CA ASN A 114 -16.78 1.74 3.05
C ASN A 114 -16.17 0.41 2.55
N ILE A 115 -14.95 0.45 2.04
CA ILE A 115 -14.18 -0.73 1.59
C ILE A 115 -12.80 -0.81 2.26
N PRO A 116 -12.68 -0.62 3.58
CA PRO A 116 -11.38 -0.53 4.24
C PRO A 116 -10.56 -1.82 4.17
N PHE A 117 -11.22 -2.97 4.09
CA PHE A 117 -10.61 -4.30 4.10
C PHE A 117 -9.72 -4.61 2.89
N VAL A 118 -9.84 -3.83 1.80
CA VAL A 118 -8.92 -3.92 0.65
C VAL A 118 -7.50 -3.52 1.02
N MET A 119 -7.33 -2.61 1.98
CA MET A 119 -6.03 -1.99 2.25
C MET A 119 -5.01 -2.95 2.87
N PRO A 120 -5.27 -3.66 3.97
CA PRO A 120 -4.30 -4.58 4.54
C PRO A 120 -3.98 -5.74 3.60
N VAL A 121 -4.99 -6.26 2.88
CA VAL A 121 -4.81 -7.34 1.91
C VAL A 121 -4.00 -6.85 0.71
N GLY A 122 -4.37 -5.73 0.10
CA GLY A 122 -3.67 -5.16 -1.05
C GLY A 122 -2.23 -4.78 -0.74
N MET A 123 -1.98 -4.16 0.42
CA MET A 123 -0.62 -3.82 0.87
C MET A 123 0.19 -5.07 1.21
N GLY A 124 -0.40 -6.06 1.87
CA GLY A 124 0.23 -7.35 2.14
C GLY A 124 0.61 -8.11 0.87
N LEU A 125 -0.18 -8.01 -0.21
CA LEU A 125 0.10 -8.62 -1.51
C LEU A 125 1.15 -7.87 -2.33
N LEU A 126 1.13 -6.54 -2.33
CA LEU A 126 1.94 -5.74 -3.26
C LEU A 126 3.22 -5.18 -2.64
N ARG A 127 3.25 -5.00 -1.31
CA ARG A 127 4.31 -4.30 -0.61
C ARG A 127 5.06 -5.18 0.37
N GLU A 128 6.11 -4.62 0.97
CA GLU A 128 6.89 -5.25 2.03
C GLU A 128 6.25 -5.00 3.41
N LEU A 129 6.68 -5.75 4.43
CA LEU A 129 6.11 -5.71 5.77
C LEU A 129 6.11 -4.32 6.41
N TYR A 130 7.14 -3.50 6.14
CA TYR A 130 7.22 -2.15 6.67
C TYR A 130 6.12 -1.20 6.14
N SER A 131 5.33 -1.61 5.13
CA SER A 131 4.14 -0.86 4.70
C SER A 131 3.06 -0.77 5.78
N MET A 132 3.13 -1.60 6.83
CA MET A 132 2.23 -1.51 7.98
C MET A 132 2.24 -0.12 8.64
N PHE A 133 3.40 0.58 8.68
CA PHE A 133 3.47 1.93 9.24
C PHE A 133 2.66 2.94 8.42
N SER A 134 2.66 2.80 7.10
CA SER A 134 1.84 3.62 6.21
C SER A 134 0.35 3.35 6.39
N LEU A 135 -0.03 2.09 6.58
CA LEU A 135 -1.41 1.68 6.89
C LEU A 135 -1.88 2.28 8.23
N VAL A 136 -1.05 2.14 9.28
CA VAL A 136 -1.32 2.70 10.62
C VAL A 136 -1.55 4.21 10.54
N CYS A 137 -0.66 4.95 9.87
CA CYS A 137 -0.81 6.38 9.67
C CYS A 137 -2.14 6.73 8.99
N GLY A 138 -2.52 5.99 7.95
CA GLY A 138 -3.80 6.21 7.26
C GLY A 138 -5.02 5.92 8.12
N ILE A 139 -4.99 4.87 8.96
CA ILE A 139 -6.07 4.54 9.90
C ILE A 139 -6.22 5.66 10.95
N VAL A 140 -5.10 6.06 11.58
CA VAL A 140 -5.10 7.13 12.59
C VAL A 140 -5.65 8.43 12.00
N LEU A 141 -5.24 8.77 10.78
CA LEU A 141 -5.75 9.95 10.08
C LEU A 141 -7.27 9.88 9.87
N TYR A 142 -7.78 8.75 9.38
CA TYR A 142 -9.22 8.58 9.20
C TYR A 142 -10.01 8.75 10.50
N PHE A 143 -9.58 8.07 11.56
CA PHE A 143 -10.28 8.18 12.85
C PHE A 143 -10.18 9.57 13.46
N PHE A 144 -9.06 10.28 13.28
CA PHE A 144 -8.93 11.68 13.68
C PHE A 144 -9.95 12.56 12.96
N LEU A 145 -10.01 12.48 11.61
CA LEU A 145 -10.95 13.28 10.82
C LEU A 145 -12.41 12.97 11.15
N ASN A 146 -12.74 11.70 11.30
CA ASN A 146 -14.08 11.27 11.69
C ASN A 146 -14.45 11.76 13.11
N GLY A 147 -13.49 11.73 14.03
CA GLY A 147 -13.66 12.25 15.39
C GLY A 147 -13.90 13.76 15.42
N VAL A 148 -13.17 14.53 14.62
CA VAL A 148 -13.40 15.97 14.47
C VAL A 148 -14.79 16.24 13.91
N LYS A 149 -15.19 15.52 12.85
CA LYS A 149 -16.54 15.65 12.25
C LYS A 149 -17.65 15.36 13.24
N GLN A 150 -17.54 14.32 14.06
CA GLN A 150 -18.54 13.96 15.06
C GLN A 150 -18.68 15.00 16.17
N ASN A 151 -17.62 15.74 16.48
CA ASN A 151 -17.60 16.77 17.53
C ASN A 151 -17.52 18.19 16.97
N GLU A 152 -17.92 18.40 15.73
CA GLU A 152 -17.85 19.68 15.03
C GLU A 152 -18.47 20.84 15.83
N THR A 153 -19.67 20.64 16.38
CA THR A 153 -20.38 21.65 17.15
C THR A 153 -19.66 22.07 18.44
N THR A 154 -19.01 21.09 19.10
CA THR A 154 -18.24 21.34 20.33
C THR A 154 -16.90 22.00 20.01
N LEU A 155 -16.25 21.61 18.92
CA LEU A 155 -14.94 22.11 18.52
C LEU A 155 -15.02 23.48 17.84
N GLY A 156 -16.12 23.78 17.10
CA GLY A 156 -16.34 25.03 16.39
C GLY A 156 -17.01 26.12 17.24
N GLY A 157 -17.48 25.81 18.45
CA GLY A 157 -18.16 26.79 19.35
C GLY A 157 -17.23 27.93 19.75
N VAL A 158 -17.79 29.14 19.73
CA VAL A 158 -17.09 30.39 20.14
C VAL A 158 -17.39 30.62 21.60
N ASP A 159 -16.55 30.12 22.52
CA ASP A 159 -16.74 30.47 23.94
C ASP A 159 -15.45 30.45 24.76
N GLU A 160 -15.32 31.43 25.64
CA GLU A 160 -14.49 31.67 26.81
C GLU A 160 -13.06 31.08 26.90
N LYS A 161 -12.17 31.80 27.55
CA LYS A 161 -10.74 31.49 27.69
C LYS A 161 -10.43 30.11 28.29
N ASP A 162 -11.38 29.46 28.96
CA ASP A 162 -11.25 28.09 29.45
C ASP A 162 -11.62 27.02 28.42
N ALA A 163 -12.23 27.40 27.30
CA ALA A 163 -12.65 26.49 26.24
C ALA A 163 -11.50 25.96 25.39
N ALA A 164 -10.39 26.69 25.25
CA ALA A 164 -9.24 26.23 24.45
C ALA A 164 -8.64 24.92 24.96
N THR A 165 -8.39 24.81 26.26
CA THR A 165 -7.91 23.59 26.90
C THR A 165 -8.93 22.47 26.78
N SER A 166 -10.22 22.76 26.89
CA SER A 166 -11.29 21.78 26.71
C SER A 166 -11.33 21.22 25.29
N LYS A 167 -11.20 22.05 24.26
CA LYS A 167 -11.19 21.64 22.84
C LYS A 167 -10.01 20.72 22.52
N ILE A 168 -8.81 21.04 23.01
CA ILE A 168 -7.61 20.18 22.86
C ILE A 168 -7.85 18.82 23.54
N VAL A 169 -8.38 18.82 24.76
CA VAL A 169 -8.67 17.59 25.51
C VAL A 169 -9.73 16.75 24.80
N VAL A 170 -10.78 17.37 24.26
CA VAL A 170 -11.81 16.67 23.47
C VAL A 170 -11.20 16.03 22.24
N ALA A 171 -10.40 16.76 21.44
CA ALA A 171 -9.76 16.23 20.25
C ALA A 171 -8.78 15.08 20.55
N LEU A 172 -8.00 15.19 21.63
CA LEU A 172 -7.09 14.14 22.06
C LEU A 172 -7.84 12.92 22.61
N ASN A 173 -8.86 13.13 23.45
CA ASN A 173 -9.64 12.02 23.99
C ASN A 173 -10.41 11.28 22.89
N GLN A 174 -10.90 12.00 21.87
CA GLN A 174 -11.56 11.37 20.73
C GLN A 174 -10.63 10.48 19.93
N LEU A 175 -9.35 10.86 19.82
CA LEU A 175 -8.35 10.03 19.14
C LEU A 175 -7.84 8.91 20.04
N LEU A 176 -7.35 9.26 21.24
CA LEU A 176 -6.66 8.30 22.13
C LEU A 176 -7.64 7.42 22.93
N GLY A 177 -8.88 7.87 23.15
CA GLY A 177 -9.91 7.09 23.84
C GLY A 177 -10.74 6.19 22.94
N ASN A 178 -10.50 6.21 21.62
CA ASN A 178 -11.31 5.48 20.65
C ASN A 178 -10.93 4.00 20.60
N ARG A 179 -11.70 3.16 21.31
CA ARG A 179 -11.48 1.71 21.37
C ARG A 179 -11.66 1.03 20.01
N GLU A 180 -12.58 1.54 19.18
CA GLU A 180 -12.80 1.04 17.83
C GLU A 180 -11.56 1.23 16.96
N MET A 181 -10.90 2.39 17.05
CA MET A 181 -9.65 2.65 16.32
C MET A 181 -8.56 1.62 16.66
N TYR A 182 -8.36 1.32 17.93
CA TYR A 182 -7.34 0.33 18.34
C TYR A 182 -7.67 -1.08 17.87
N LEU A 183 -8.96 -1.45 17.89
CA LEU A 183 -9.42 -2.73 17.36
C LEU A 183 -9.12 -2.85 15.87
N VAL A 184 -9.57 -1.88 15.07
CA VAL A 184 -9.36 -1.83 13.62
C VAL A 184 -7.88 -1.86 13.29
N LEU A 185 -7.07 -1.06 13.99
CA LEU A 185 -5.64 -0.99 13.80
C LEU A 185 -4.97 -2.35 14.06
N ALA A 186 -5.30 -3.00 15.19
CA ALA A 186 -4.73 -4.30 15.53
C ALA A 186 -5.09 -5.37 14.49
N ILE A 187 -6.36 -5.46 14.10
CA ILE A 187 -6.83 -6.46 13.14
C ILE A 187 -6.21 -6.23 11.77
N MET A 188 -6.21 -5.00 11.25
CA MET A 188 -5.67 -4.68 9.93
C MET A 188 -4.16 -4.90 9.84
N VAL A 189 -3.40 -4.57 10.90
CA VAL A 189 -1.96 -4.83 10.93
C VAL A 189 -1.69 -6.34 10.94
N VAL A 190 -2.42 -7.11 11.76
CA VAL A 190 -2.26 -8.57 11.79
C VAL A 190 -2.65 -9.20 10.46
N THR A 191 -3.75 -8.75 9.84
CA THR A 191 -4.16 -9.19 8.49
C THR A 191 -3.06 -8.96 7.46
N LEU A 192 -2.47 -7.76 7.44
CA LEU A 192 -1.36 -7.44 6.53
C LEU A 192 -0.19 -8.40 6.73
N VAL A 193 0.18 -8.70 7.98
CA VAL A 193 1.27 -9.62 8.31
C VAL A 193 0.94 -11.03 7.83
N ILE A 194 -0.28 -11.53 8.08
CA ILE A 194 -0.74 -12.86 7.64
C ILE A 194 -0.68 -12.97 6.12
N VAL A 195 -1.25 -11.99 5.40
CA VAL A 195 -1.25 -11.97 3.93
C VAL A 195 0.18 -11.95 3.38
N TYR A 196 1.05 -11.13 3.97
CA TYR A 196 2.45 -11.04 3.58
C TYR A 196 3.21 -12.36 3.77
N ILE A 197 3.01 -13.05 4.90
CA ILE A 197 3.64 -14.34 5.20
C ILE A 197 3.14 -15.40 4.20
N ILE A 198 1.82 -15.54 4.03
CA ILE A 198 1.23 -16.55 3.13
C ILE A 198 1.68 -16.32 1.70
N ARG A 199 1.72 -15.06 1.23
CA ARG A 199 2.21 -14.71 -0.11
C ARG A 199 3.64 -15.20 -0.38
N LYS A 200 4.50 -15.20 0.63
CA LYS A 200 5.90 -15.65 0.52
C LYS A 200 6.09 -17.15 0.65
N MET A 201 5.06 -17.88 1.03
CA MET A 201 5.16 -19.33 1.12
C MET A 201 5.21 -19.97 -0.27
N SER A 202 5.91 -21.09 -0.38
CA SER A 202 6.05 -21.87 -1.63
C SER A 202 4.83 -22.76 -1.92
N ILE A 203 3.61 -22.26 -1.64
CA ILE A 203 2.34 -22.96 -1.85
C ILE A 203 1.81 -22.63 -3.24
N GLU A 204 1.17 -23.60 -3.91
CA GLU A 204 0.44 -23.33 -5.14
C GLU A 204 -0.68 -22.33 -4.91
N HIS A 205 -0.79 -21.35 -5.80
CA HIS A 205 -1.78 -20.27 -5.68
C HIS A 205 -1.66 -19.46 -4.36
N ALA A 206 -0.45 -19.28 -3.82
CA ALA A 206 -0.19 -18.58 -2.55
C ALA A 206 -0.91 -17.23 -2.45
N TRP A 207 -1.06 -16.48 -3.55
CA TRP A 207 -1.76 -15.19 -3.57
C TRP A 207 -3.26 -15.34 -3.35
N ALA A 208 -3.91 -16.31 -4.01
CA ALA A 208 -5.34 -16.56 -3.82
C ALA A 208 -5.63 -17.04 -2.39
N VAL A 209 -4.78 -17.93 -1.87
CA VAL A 209 -4.86 -18.40 -0.48
C VAL A 209 -4.69 -17.23 0.49
N ALA A 210 -3.70 -16.35 0.25
CA ALA A 210 -3.46 -15.17 1.08
C ALA A 210 -4.67 -14.22 1.11
N ILE A 211 -5.34 -13.99 -0.04
CA ILE A 211 -6.55 -13.16 -0.12
C ILE A 211 -7.68 -13.76 0.72
N ILE A 212 -7.99 -15.04 0.50
CA ILE A 212 -9.11 -15.70 1.17
C ILE A 212 -8.89 -15.72 2.69
N PHE A 213 -7.71 -16.18 3.14
CA PHE A 213 -7.39 -16.22 4.56
C PHE A 213 -7.31 -14.82 5.19
N GLY A 214 -6.73 -13.84 4.50
CA GLY A 214 -6.64 -12.46 4.98
C GLY A 214 -8.01 -11.85 5.23
N ILE A 215 -8.91 -11.93 4.24
CA ILE A 215 -10.25 -11.35 4.35
C ILE A 215 -11.11 -12.11 5.37
N LEU A 216 -10.99 -13.45 5.42
CA LEU A 216 -11.71 -14.25 6.43
C LEU A 216 -11.26 -13.86 7.85
N PHE A 217 -9.94 -13.79 8.09
CA PHE A 217 -9.40 -13.38 9.38
C PHE A 217 -9.88 -11.97 9.78
N GLU A 218 -9.86 -11.03 8.82
CA GLU A 218 -10.28 -9.65 9.05
C GLU A 218 -11.78 -9.55 9.36
N ALA A 219 -12.63 -10.23 8.58
CA ALA A 219 -14.07 -10.25 8.81
C ALA A 219 -14.43 -10.86 10.18
N VAL A 220 -13.86 -12.03 10.48
CA VAL A 220 -14.09 -12.70 11.77
C VAL A 220 -13.54 -11.87 12.93
N GLY A 221 -12.34 -11.30 12.78
CA GLY A 221 -11.73 -10.45 13.81
C GLY A 221 -12.55 -9.21 14.10
N MET A 222 -13.05 -8.52 13.05
CA MET A 222 -13.88 -7.33 13.20
C MET A 222 -15.23 -7.66 13.87
N ILE A 223 -15.91 -8.73 13.43
CA ILE A 223 -17.18 -9.15 14.04
C ILE A 223 -16.99 -9.54 15.51
N ALA A 224 -15.96 -10.34 15.82
CA ALA A 224 -15.65 -10.73 17.18
C ALA A 224 -15.29 -9.52 18.05
N GLY A 225 -14.50 -8.59 17.52
CA GLY A 225 -14.12 -7.37 18.22
C GLY A 225 -15.30 -6.45 18.49
N ASP A 226 -16.20 -6.27 17.52
CA ASP A 226 -17.43 -5.48 17.70
C ASP A 226 -18.33 -6.08 18.79
N MET A 227 -18.43 -7.43 18.84
CA MET A 227 -19.17 -8.12 19.90
C MET A 227 -18.56 -7.87 21.29
N VAL A 228 -17.22 -7.91 21.40
CA VAL A 228 -16.51 -7.66 22.67
C VAL A 228 -16.65 -6.19 23.12
N LEU A 229 -16.62 -5.25 22.17
CA LEU A 229 -16.81 -3.84 22.46
C LEU A 229 -18.28 -3.42 22.66
N GLY A 230 -19.23 -4.31 22.39
CA GLY A 230 -20.66 -4.05 22.49
C GLY A 230 -21.18 -3.12 21.37
N ILE A 231 -20.50 -3.05 20.23
CA ILE A 231 -20.90 -2.23 19.09
C ILE A 231 -21.88 -3.05 18.27
N SER A 232 -23.17 -2.78 18.41
CA SER A 232 -24.22 -3.47 17.67
C SER A 232 -24.49 -2.79 16.33
N GLY A 233 -24.74 -3.59 15.28
CA GLY A 233 -25.30 -3.10 14.00
C GLY A 233 -24.30 -2.94 12.84
N LYS A 234 -23.00 -3.12 13.03
CA LYS A 234 -22.00 -3.03 11.94
C LYS A 234 -21.75 -4.35 11.21
N THR A 235 -22.25 -5.48 11.71
CA THR A 235 -21.99 -6.83 11.16
C THR A 235 -22.30 -6.94 9.68
N ILE A 236 -23.44 -6.40 9.22
CA ILE A 236 -23.85 -6.43 7.79
C ILE A 236 -22.86 -5.60 6.96
N THR A 237 -22.47 -4.42 7.43
CA THR A 237 -21.50 -3.55 6.74
C THR A 237 -20.13 -4.24 6.62
N ILE A 238 -19.68 -4.94 7.66
CA ILE A 238 -18.43 -5.71 7.65
C ILE A 238 -18.51 -6.84 6.61
N LEU A 239 -19.59 -7.61 6.59
CA LEU A 239 -19.76 -8.71 5.63
C LEU A 239 -19.80 -8.21 4.19
N VAL A 240 -20.59 -7.18 3.90
CA VAL A 240 -20.67 -6.58 2.55
C VAL A 240 -19.32 -5.99 2.14
N GLY A 241 -18.68 -5.24 3.03
CA GLY A 241 -17.35 -4.67 2.81
C GLY A 241 -16.29 -5.74 2.55
N SER A 242 -16.33 -6.86 3.28
CA SER A 242 -15.41 -7.99 3.07
C SER A 242 -15.58 -8.65 1.71
N ILE A 243 -16.82 -8.85 1.27
CA ILE A 243 -17.12 -9.45 -0.05
C ILE A 243 -16.61 -8.53 -1.17
N ILE A 244 -16.92 -7.23 -1.11
CA ILE A 244 -16.44 -6.27 -2.10
C ILE A 244 -14.91 -6.21 -2.11
N SER A 245 -14.28 -6.21 -0.93
CA SER A 245 -12.84 -6.21 -0.79
C SER A 245 -12.19 -7.47 -1.36
N CYS A 246 -12.86 -8.63 -1.23
CA CYS A 246 -12.43 -9.88 -1.83
C CYS A 246 -12.38 -9.78 -3.36
N VAL A 247 -13.44 -9.27 -3.98
CA VAL A 247 -13.49 -9.08 -5.43
C VAL A 247 -12.38 -8.12 -5.89
N ILE A 248 -12.20 -6.99 -5.20
CA ILE A 248 -11.14 -6.02 -5.55
C ILE A 248 -9.75 -6.65 -5.37
N ALA A 249 -9.51 -7.43 -4.32
CA ALA A 249 -8.24 -8.11 -4.10
C ALA A 249 -7.92 -9.13 -5.20
N PHE A 250 -8.92 -9.87 -5.70
CA PHE A 250 -8.74 -10.76 -6.86
C PHE A 250 -8.47 -9.97 -8.16
N VAL A 251 -9.09 -8.82 -8.35
CA VAL A 251 -8.75 -7.92 -9.48
C VAL A 251 -7.31 -7.43 -9.37
N ILE A 252 -6.86 -7.05 -8.18
CA ILE A 252 -5.46 -6.67 -7.92
C ILE A 252 -4.54 -7.85 -8.26
N GLN A 253 -4.87 -9.06 -7.81
CA GLN A 253 -4.09 -10.26 -8.15
C GLN A 253 -4.02 -10.45 -9.66
N PHE A 254 -5.14 -10.34 -10.37
CA PHE A 254 -5.17 -10.50 -11.83
C PHE A 254 -4.31 -9.45 -12.56
N LEU A 255 -4.30 -8.21 -12.09
CA LEU A 255 -3.55 -7.12 -12.72
C LEU A 255 -2.04 -7.18 -12.44
N PHE A 256 -1.64 -7.61 -11.25
CA PHE A 256 -0.24 -7.53 -10.80
C PHE A 256 0.48 -8.87 -10.77
N PHE A 257 -0.26 -9.98 -10.75
CA PHE A 257 0.30 -11.31 -10.57
C PHE A 257 -0.10 -12.27 -11.70
N ASN A 258 0.67 -12.25 -12.78
CA ASN A 258 0.47 -13.14 -13.90
C ASN A 258 1.53 -14.27 -13.88
N LEU A 259 1.18 -15.40 -13.25
CA LEU A 259 1.97 -16.64 -13.31
C LEU A 259 1.20 -17.69 -14.10
N ASP A 260 1.92 -18.40 -14.95
CA ASP A 260 1.38 -19.54 -15.72
C ASP A 260 1.74 -20.85 -14.99
N TYR A 261 0.83 -21.30 -14.13
CA TYR A 261 0.99 -22.56 -13.41
C TYR A 261 0.90 -23.79 -14.32
N SER A 262 0.35 -23.67 -15.54
CA SER A 262 0.27 -24.77 -16.50
C SER A 262 1.63 -25.15 -17.07
N ARG A 263 2.59 -24.21 -17.08
CA ARG A 263 3.95 -24.39 -17.56
C ARG A 263 4.97 -24.52 -16.43
N THR A 264 4.55 -25.13 -15.33
CA THR A 264 5.45 -25.35 -14.18
C THR A 264 6.53 -26.36 -14.54
N GLU A 265 7.79 -25.96 -14.40
CA GLU A 265 8.94 -26.85 -14.57
C GLU A 265 9.49 -27.24 -13.19
N ARG A 266 9.83 -28.52 -13.03
CA ARG A 266 10.52 -29.01 -11.83
C ARG A 266 11.96 -29.27 -12.22
N LEU A 267 12.87 -28.53 -11.61
CA LEU A 267 14.29 -28.62 -11.84
C LEU A 267 14.97 -29.21 -10.61
N GLN A 268 15.90 -30.10 -10.82
CA GLN A 268 16.74 -30.67 -9.78
C GLN A 268 18.19 -30.23 -10.05
N PHE A 269 18.81 -29.68 -9.03
CA PHE A 269 20.23 -29.34 -9.02
C PHE A 269 20.89 -30.09 -7.88
N GLU A 270 22.15 -30.48 -8.09
CA GLU A 270 22.97 -31.16 -7.12
C GLU A 270 24.29 -30.39 -6.99
N ASP A 271 24.73 -30.19 -5.77
CA ASP A 271 26.08 -29.79 -5.43
C ASP A 271 26.70 -30.82 -4.48
N ASP A 272 27.93 -30.60 -4.03
CA ASP A 272 28.67 -31.57 -3.19
C ASP A 272 28.04 -31.83 -1.81
N GLU A 273 27.12 -30.95 -1.36
CA GLU A 273 26.49 -31.02 -0.04
C GLU A 273 24.98 -31.24 -0.08
N TYR A 274 24.25 -30.77 -1.14
CA TYR A 274 22.78 -30.74 -1.16
C TYR A 274 22.18 -31.07 -2.53
N TYR A 275 21.00 -31.72 -2.47
CA TYR A 275 20.08 -31.83 -3.60
C TYR A 275 19.03 -30.73 -3.52
N TYR A 276 18.93 -29.90 -4.57
CA TYR A 276 17.97 -28.81 -4.65
C TYR A 276 16.81 -29.19 -5.57
N TYR A 277 15.59 -29.16 -5.02
CA TYR A 277 14.37 -29.33 -5.80
C TYR A 277 13.71 -27.98 -6.00
N VAL A 278 13.79 -27.44 -7.21
CA VAL A 278 13.23 -26.11 -7.54
C VAL A 278 12.01 -26.27 -8.42
N LYS A 279 10.90 -25.61 -8.00
CA LYS A 279 9.70 -25.46 -8.79
C LYS A 279 9.72 -24.11 -9.47
N ALA A 280 9.95 -24.07 -10.79
CA ALA A 280 9.94 -22.84 -11.59
C ALA A 280 8.57 -22.66 -12.23
N VAL A 281 7.88 -21.55 -11.90
CA VAL A 281 6.61 -21.16 -12.50
C VAL A 281 6.87 -19.94 -13.38
N PRO A 282 6.73 -20.02 -14.72
CA PRO A 282 6.98 -18.89 -15.59
C PRO A 282 5.96 -17.78 -15.40
N LYS A 283 6.38 -16.52 -15.61
CA LYS A 283 5.46 -15.38 -15.66
C LYS A 283 4.71 -15.41 -16.99
N ALA A 284 3.40 -15.26 -16.97
CA ALA A 284 2.55 -15.34 -18.16
C ALA A 284 2.81 -14.22 -19.17
N ILE A 285 3.31 -13.06 -18.73
CA ILE A 285 3.67 -11.93 -19.59
C ILE A 285 5.16 -11.62 -19.37
N VAL A 286 6.01 -12.15 -20.23
CA VAL A 286 7.36 -11.64 -20.42
C VAL A 286 7.25 -10.60 -21.52
N ALA A 287 7.23 -9.31 -21.18
CA ALA A 287 7.47 -8.26 -22.16
C ALA A 287 8.78 -8.63 -22.88
N GLY A 288 8.74 -8.68 -24.20
CA GLY A 288 9.85 -9.18 -25.04
C GLY A 288 11.14 -8.37 -24.90
N THR A 289 11.81 -8.57 -23.80
CA THR A 289 13.23 -8.28 -23.68
C THR A 289 13.93 -9.54 -24.20
N ASP A 290 14.67 -9.41 -25.27
CA ASP A 290 15.52 -10.47 -25.80
C ASP A 290 16.21 -11.18 -24.63
N LYS A 291 15.76 -12.39 -24.34
CA LYS A 291 16.44 -13.27 -23.40
C LYS A 291 17.76 -13.62 -24.05
N LYS A 292 18.82 -12.87 -23.73
CA LYS A 292 20.19 -13.32 -23.95
C LYS A 292 20.38 -14.51 -23.01
N VAL A 293 20.00 -15.70 -23.48
CA VAL A 293 20.30 -16.96 -22.80
C VAL A 293 21.79 -17.16 -22.96
N THR A 294 22.55 -16.68 -22.00
CA THR A 294 23.94 -17.10 -21.85
C THR A 294 23.86 -18.54 -21.36
N ARG A 295 23.92 -19.48 -22.30
CA ARG A 295 24.17 -20.86 -21.95
C ARG A 295 25.60 -20.91 -21.43
N PHE A 296 25.77 -21.07 -20.16
CA PHE A 296 26.99 -21.53 -19.56
C PHE A 296 27.12 -23.02 -19.96
N SER A 297 27.62 -23.25 -21.12
CA SER A 297 27.98 -24.60 -21.57
C SER A 297 29.34 -24.90 -20.94
N GLY A 298 29.34 -25.62 -19.84
CA GLY A 298 30.57 -26.08 -19.20
C GLY A 298 31.47 -26.92 -20.16
N LYS A 299 30.92 -27.36 -21.30
CA LYS A 299 31.66 -27.98 -22.36
C LYS A 299 32.62 -27.02 -23.09
N GLU A 300 32.20 -25.77 -23.37
CA GLU A 300 33.07 -24.81 -24.07
C GLU A 300 34.26 -24.37 -23.21
N GLU A 301 34.07 -24.30 -21.91
CA GLU A 301 35.13 -23.94 -20.99
C GLU A 301 36.10 -25.11 -20.76
N GLN A 302 35.58 -26.33 -20.71
CA GLN A 302 36.37 -27.57 -20.66
C GLN A 302 37.16 -27.79 -21.97
N ASP A 303 36.55 -27.54 -23.12
CA ASP A 303 37.23 -27.63 -24.41
C ASP A 303 38.31 -26.55 -24.55
N ARG A 304 38.07 -25.33 -24.08
CA ARG A 304 39.11 -24.27 -24.06
C ARG A 304 40.26 -24.60 -23.10
N MET A 305 39.99 -25.13 -21.91
CA MET A 305 41.05 -25.56 -20.98
C MET A 305 41.85 -26.74 -21.52
N THR A 306 41.18 -27.65 -22.22
CA THR A 306 41.84 -28.79 -22.82
C THR A 306 42.72 -28.38 -24.01
N LYS A 307 42.21 -27.45 -24.86
CA LYS A 307 43.01 -26.87 -25.95
C LYS A 307 44.22 -26.10 -25.46
N LYS A 308 44.05 -25.27 -24.40
CA LYS A 308 45.19 -24.55 -23.78
C LYS A 308 46.26 -25.48 -23.22
N ARG A 309 45.87 -26.54 -22.50
CA ARG A 309 46.82 -27.54 -21.98
C ARG A 309 47.55 -28.27 -23.10
N PHE A 310 46.86 -28.61 -24.21
CA PHE A 310 47.48 -29.25 -25.36
C PHE A 310 48.46 -28.32 -26.08
N ALA A 311 48.15 -27.02 -26.22
CA ALA A 311 49.02 -26.03 -26.80
C ALA A 311 50.29 -25.82 -25.96
N GLU A 312 50.11 -25.73 -24.62
CA GLU A 312 51.23 -25.61 -23.67
C GLU A 312 52.11 -26.85 -23.61
N GLU A 313 51.55 -28.09 -23.71
CA GLU A 313 52.32 -29.34 -23.71
C GLU A 313 53.09 -29.58 -25.02
N MET A 314 52.60 -29.02 -26.12
CA MET A 314 53.23 -29.21 -27.46
C MET A 314 54.04 -28.01 -27.94
N GLU A 315 54.17 -26.94 -27.14
CA GLU A 315 54.86 -25.68 -27.52
C GLU A 315 54.40 -25.11 -28.88
N ILE A 316 53.10 -25.26 -29.20
CA ILE A 316 52.47 -24.81 -30.44
C ILE A 316 51.57 -23.61 -30.16
N ASP A 317 51.54 -22.63 -31.07
CA ASP A 317 50.65 -21.46 -30.96
C ASP A 317 49.19 -21.88 -30.99
N GLU A 318 48.35 -21.30 -30.08
CA GLU A 318 46.93 -21.59 -29.87
C GLU A 318 46.10 -21.42 -31.17
N ASP A 319 46.53 -20.54 -32.07
CA ASP A 319 45.88 -20.21 -33.33
C ASP A 319 45.99 -21.32 -34.41
N LEU A 320 46.76 -22.37 -34.16
CA LEU A 320 46.95 -23.52 -35.10
C LEU A 320 46.07 -24.72 -34.75
N LEU A 321 45.24 -24.59 -33.70
CA LEU A 321 44.36 -25.67 -33.24
C LEU A 321 42.88 -25.46 -33.61
N ASP A 322 42.57 -24.45 -34.44
CA ASP A 322 41.21 -24.19 -34.97
C ASP A 322 40.97 -24.92 -36.28
#